data_4b732cc86968f8b3a7824fa9a4493577
#
_entry.id   4b732cc86968f8b3a7824fa9a4493577
#
_cell.length_a   1.000
_cell.length_b   1.000
_cell.length_c   1.000
_cell.angle_alpha   90.00
_cell.angle_beta   90.00
_cell.angle_gamma   90.00
#
_symmetry.space_group_name_H-M   'P 1'
#
loop_
_entity.id
_entity.type
_entity.pdbx_description
1 polymer ?
#
loop_
_entity_poly.entity_id
_entity_poly.type
_entity_poly.pdbx_seq_one_letter_code
_entity_poly.pdbx_strand_id
1 'polypeptide(L)'
;MNVQTITIDPVDRLLNTGLKNLWYAVCPSDFVKTEPVSLRRFGRKIALWRDAAGQVHALEDHCPHRGAPLSQGVILGDRLACPYHGVEVRCDGTVTKVPGSPGCKLEGSRAALAFHVREMHGAIFLYNSDKHVDEAPEFSLPEELSSPEYSNFLCYAEWRSDYRYALDNVMDPMHGTFLHKQSHSMAEG
;
A
#
# COMPACT_ATOMS: atom_id res chain seq x y z
N MET A 1 37.36 -11.65 -2.40
CA MET A 1 36.05 -12.18 -2.02
C MET A 1 35.13 -12.02 -3.21
N ASN A 2 34.71 -13.13 -3.83
CA ASN A 2 33.74 -13.07 -4.93
C ASN A 2 32.36 -12.75 -4.36
N VAL A 3 31.88 -11.53 -4.60
CA VAL A 3 30.49 -11.18 -4.36
C VAL A 3 29.66 -11.92 -5.43
N GLN A 4 29.05 -13.02 -5.05
CA GLN A 4 28.05 -13.66 -5.90
C GLN A 4 26.89 -12.69 -6.09
N THR A 5 26.69 -12.23 -7.31
CA THR A 5 25.51 -11.45 -7.67
C THR A 5 24.30 -12.38 -7.55
N ILE A 6 23.50 -12.20 -6.52
CA ILE A 6 22.25 -12.94 -6.35
C ILE A 6 21.31 -12.46 -7.44
N THR A 7 21.15 -13.27 -8.47
CA THR A 7 20.16 -13.03 -9.54
C THR A 7 18.78 -13.42 -8.98
N ILE A 8 17.94 -12.46 -8.69
CA ILE A 8 16.55 -12.71 -8.28
C ILE A 8 15.81 -13.26 -9.52
N ASP A 9 15.15 -14.40 -9.34
CA ASP A 9 14.32 -15.00 -10.39
C ASP A 9 13.26 -13.98 -10.87
N PRO A 10 13.02 -13.83 -12.18
CA PRO A 10 12.02 -12.91 -12.70
C PRO A 10 10.61 -13.16 -12.13
N VAL A 11 10.25 -14.41 -11.86
CA VAL A 11 8.98 -14.78 -11.25
C VAL A 11 8.93 -14.29 -9.79
N ASP A 12 9.98 -14.54 -9.01
CA ASP A 12 10.09 -14.02 -7.64
C ASP A 12 10.01 -12.49 -7.60
N ARG A 13 10.62 -11.82 -8.55
CA ARG A 13 10.52 -10.37 -8.69
C ARG A 13 9.08 -9.93 -8.92
N LEU A 14 8.39 -10.57 -9.86
CA LEU A 14 6.99 -10.28 -10.18
C LEU A 14 6.08 -10.52 -8.98
N LEU A 15 6.24 -11.64 -8.30
CA LEU A 15 5.48 -11.98 -7.09
C LEU A 15 5.69 -10.95 -5.97
N ASN A 16 6.90 -10.44 -5.80
CA ASN A 16 7.19 -9.43 -4.78
C ASN A 16 6.69 -8.03 -5.12
N THR A 17 6.64 -7.67 -6.42
CA THR A 17 6.24 -6.32 -6.86
C THR A 17 4.78 -6.22 -7.28
N GLY A 18 4.10 -7.33 -7.46
CA GLY A 18 2.75 -7.42 -8.02
C GLY A 18 2.68 -7.04 -9.51
N LEU A 19 1.58 -7.37 -10.13
CA LEU A 19 1.28 -6.93 -11.49
C LEU A 19 1.08 -5.41 -11.50
N LYS A 20 1.55 -4.77 -12.57
CA LYS A 20 1.40 -3.33 -12.73
C LYS A 20 0.06 -2.96 -13.36
N ASN A 21 -0.32 -1.70 -13.15
CA ASN A 21 -1.53 -1.11 -13.70
C ASN A 21 -2.82 -1.79 -13.22
N LEU A 22 -2.82 -2.23 -11.96
CA LEU A 22 -3.97 -2.83 -11.28
C LEU A 22 -4.18 -2.19 -9.92
N TRP A 23 -5.43 -2.23 -9.44
CA TRP A 23 -5.81 -1.87 -8.09
C TRP A 23 -5.64 -3.07 -7.15
N TYR A 24 -5.14 -2.81 -5.95
CA TYR A 24 -4.93 -3.81 -4.90
C TYR A 24 -5.49 -3.33 -3.58
N ALA A 25 -6.26 -4.15 -2.89
CA ALA A 25 -6.55 -3.96 -1.48
C ALA A 25 -5.25 -4.11 -0.68
N VAL A 26 -4.89 -3.12 0.13
CA VAL A 26 -3.59 -3.08 0.81
C VAL A 26 -3.68 -3.17 2.33
N CYS A 27 -4.74 -2.63 2.93
CA CYS A 27 -5.00 -2.72 4.37
C CYS A 27 -6.46 -2.34 4.69
N PRO A 28 -6.95 -2.65 5.91
CA PRO A 28 -8.21 -2.11 6.41
C PRO A 28 -8.15 -0.59 6.56
N SER A 29 -9.29 0.08 6.41
CA SER A 29 -9.40 1.54 6.56
C SER A 29 -9.00 2.04 7.95
N ASP A 30 -9.30 1.28 8.99
CA ASP A 30 -9.00 1.62 10.38
C ASP A 30 -7.52 1.48 10.74
N PHE A 31 -6.70 0.94 9.83
CA PHE A 31 -5.25 0.93 9.98
C PHE A 31 -4.65 2.34 9.88
N VAL A 32 -5.29 3.25 9.12
CA VAL A 32 -4.83 4.63 8.89
C VAL A 32 -5.72 5.59 9.69
N LYS A 33 -5.24 6.02 10.87
CA LYS A 33 -5.97 6.90 11.80
C LYS A 33 -5.38 8.31 11.80
N THR A 34 -4.85 8.74 12.93
CA THR A 34 -4.37 10.08 13.20
C THR A 34 -2.89 10.30 12.91
N GLU A 35 -2.13 9.22 12.82
CA GLU A 35 -0.69 9.25 12.55
C GLU A 35 -0.40 8.62 11.19
N PRO A 36 0.68 9.04 10.52
CA PRO A 36 1.12 8.36 9.32
C PRO A 36 1.55 6.93 9.66
N VAL A 37 1.24 5.99 8.78
CA VAL A 37 1.62 4.59 8.93
C VAL A 37 2.46 4.14 7.74
N SER A 38 3.37 3.18 7.98
CA SER A 38 4.15 2.55 6.92
C SER A 38 3.67 1.12 6.71
N LEU A 39 3.48 0.74 5.47
CA LEU A 39 3.26 -0.65 5.10
C LEU A 39 4.17 -1.04 3.94
N ARG A 40 4.44 -2.34 3.81
CA ARG A 40 5.22 -2.86 2.69
C ARG A 40 4.31 -3.53 1.68
N ARG A 41 4.19 -2.94 0.48
CA ARG A 41 3.45 -3.49 -0.66
C ARG A 41 4.22 -3.22 -1.94
N PHE A 42 4.05 -4.07 -2.95
CA PHE A 42 4.68 -3.92 -4.27
C PHE A 42 6.22 -3.87 -4.22
N GLY A 43 6.83 -4.51 -3.21
CA GLY A 43 8.27 -4.45 -2.97
C GLY A 43 8.79 -3.13 -2.38
N ARG A 44 7.89 -2.19 -2.04
CA ARG A 44 8.20 -0.83 -1.55
C ARG A 44 7.64 -0.62 -0.14
N LYS A 45 8.24 0.31 0.58
CA LYS A 45 7.60 0.93 1.75
C LYS A 45 6.70 2.06 1.26
N ILE A 46 5.51 2.13 1.79
CA ILE A 46 4.48 3.12 1.43
C ILE A 46 4.02 3.79 2.72
N ALA A 47 4.10 5.11 2.75
CA ALA A 47 3.52 5.93 3.80
C ALA A 47 2.07 6.23 3.45
N LEU A 48 1.15 5.92 4.36
CA LEU A 48 -0.26 6.29 4.27
C LEU A 48 -0.58 7.24 5.41
N TRP A 49 -1.43 8.22 5.14
CA TRP A 49 -1.96 9.10 6.15
C TRP A 49 -3.36 9.57 5.78
N ARG A 50 -4.09 10.06 6.77
CA ARG A 50 -5.41 10.63 6.59
C ARG A 50 -5.35 12.12 6.89
N ASP A 51 -5.87 12.93 5.99
CA ASP A 51 -5.97 14.38 6.21
C ASP A 51 -7.16 14.76 7.11
N ALA A 52 -7.30 16.05 7.41
CA ALA A 52 -8.37 16.56 8.25
C ALA A 52 -9.79 16.41 7.62
N ALA A 53 -9.88 16.24 6.31
CA ALA A 53 -11.13 15.93 5.61
C ALA A 53 -11.49 14.44 5.66
N GLY A 54 -10.61 13.62 6.22
CA GLY A 54 -10.77 12.17 6.29
C GLY A 54 -10.28 11.44 5.04
N GLN A 55 -9.71 12.12 4.05
CA GLN A 55 -9.20 11.50 2.84
C GLN A 55 -7.86 10.81 3.09
N VAL A 56 -7.74 9.59 2.59
CA VAL A 56 -6.48 8.82 2.65
C VAL A 56 -5.59 9.16 1.48
N HIS A 57 -4.30 9.36 1.78
CA HIS A 57 -3.24 9.64 0.82
C HIS A 57 -2.12 8.60 0.95
N ALA A 58 -1.34 8.41 -0.12
CA ALA A 58 -0.24 7.45 -0.14
C ALA A 58 0.94 7.95 -0.97
N LEU A 59 2.15 7.87 -0.39
CA LEU A 59 3.42 8.14 -1.06
C LEU A 59 4.38 6.97 -0.84
N GLU A 60 5.35 6.80 -1.72
CA GLU A 60 6.52 6.00 -1.38
C GLU A 60 7.15 6.55 -0.10
N ASP A 61 7.39 5.67 0.87
CA ASP A 61 7.88 6.05 2.20
C ASP A 61 9.38 6.39 2.19
N HIS A 62 9.71 7.38 1.36
CA HIS A 62 11.07 7.79 1.05
C HIS A 62 11.12 9.28 0.75
N CYS A 63 11.71 10.06 1.65
CA CYS A 63 11.90 11.49 1.44
C CYS A 63 12.86 11.75 0.27
N PRO A 64 12.47 12.53 -0.75
CA PRO A 64 13.29 12.76 -1.94
C PRO A 64 14.59 13.52 -1.67
N HIS A 65 14.77 14.10 -0.47
CA HIS A 65 15.98 14.78 -0.08
C HIS A 65 17.11 13.79 0.30
N ARG A 66 16.88 12.93 1.32
CA ARG A 66 17.88 11.98 1.84
C ARG A 66 17.29 10.65 2.31
N GLY A 67 16.16 10.26 1.80
CA GLY A 67 15.63 8.93 2.00
C GLY A 67 15.00 8.62 3.36
N ALA A 68 14.84 9.60 4.25
CA ALA A 68 14.21 9.36 5.54
C ALA A 68 12.75 8.93 5.34
N PRO A 69 12.21 8.04 6.20
CA PRO A 69 10.81 7.61 6.08
C PRO A 69 9.85 8.78 6.31
N LEU A 70 8.98 9.04 5.35
CA LEU A 70 7.94 10.07 5.46
C LEU A 70 6.87 9.68 6.46
N SER A 71 6.64 8.39 6.68
CA SER A 71 5.71 7.85 7.67
C SER A 71 6.08 8.16 9.13
N GLN A 72 7.31 8.58 9.39
CA GLN A 72 7.74 9.04 10.71
C GLN A 72 7.63 10.57 10.87
N GLY A 73 7.09 11.23 9.87
CA GLY A 73 6.94 12.68 9.82
C GLY A 73 5.63 13.17 10.43
N VAL A 74 5.32 14.43 10.15
CA VAL A 74 4.12 15.12 10.66
C VAL A 74 3.15 15.36 9.52
N ILE A 75 1.86 15.11 9.78
CA ILE A 75 0.78 15.41 8.85
C ILE A 75 0.51 16.92 8.83
N LEU A 76 0.55 17.51 7.63
CA LEU A 76 0.21 18.91 7.37
C LEU A 76 -0.93 18.96 6.31
N GLY A 77 -2.09 18.40 6.64
CA GLY A 77 -3.21 18.25 5.72
C GLY A 77 -2.89 17.27 4.59
N ASP A 78 -2.85 17.74 3.35
CA ASP A 78 -2.51 16.96 2.16
C ASP A 78 -1.01 16.66 1.99
N ARG A 79 -0.17 17.01 3.00
CA ARG A 79 1.29 16.89 2.95
C ARG A 79 1.82 16.13 4.16
N LEU A 80 3.01 15.55 3.98
CA LEU A 80 3.86 15.07 5.06
C LEU A 80 5.11 15.94 5.18
N ALA A 81 5.43 16.36 6.40
CA ALA A 81 6.72 17.00 6.71
C ALA A 81 7.71 15.93 7.18
N CYS A 82 8.81 15.78 6.46
CA CYS A 82 9.86 14.82 6.76
C CYS A 82 10.47 15.07 8.15
N PRO A 83 10.65 14.04 9.00
CA PRO A 83 11.14 14.21 10.37
C PRO A 83 12.61 14.64 10.42
N TYR A 84 13.35 14.45 9.32
CA TYR A 84 14.79 14.68 9.32
C TYR A 84 15.15 16.17 9.08
N HIS A 85 14.58 16.81 8.04
CA HIS A 85 14.91 18.21 7.70
C HIS A 85 13.64 19.05 7.42
N GLY A 86 12.46 18.60 7.75
CA GLY A 86 11.22 19.33 7.56
C GLY A 86 10.81 19.53 6.10
N VAL A 87 11.35 18.74 5.17
CA VAL A 87 10.94 18.80 3.76
C VAL A 87 9.47 18.39 3.66
N GLU A 88 8.64 19.27 3.08
CA GLU A 88 7.21 19.03 2.91
C GLU A 88 6.93 18.43 1.54
N VAL A 89 6.24 17.28 1.52
CA VAL A 89 5.87 16.55 0.31
C VAL A 89 4.36 16.41 0.26
N ARG A 90 3.73 16.91 -0.80
CA ARG A 90 2.30 16.84 -1.02
C ARG A 90 1.86 15.45 -1.53
N CYS A 91 0.60 15.14 -1.36
CA CYS A 91 0.00 13.85 -1.72
C CYS A 91 0.19 13.45 -3.20
N ASP A 92 0.43 14.40 -4.10
CA ASP A 92 0.76 14.17 -5.51
C ASP A 92 2.26 13.91 -5.76
N GLY A 93 3.09 13.90 -4.70
CA GLY A 93 4.53 13.71 -4.77
C GLY A 93 5.33 14.99 -4.99
N THR A 94 4.68 16.15 -5.03
CA THR A 94 5.35 17.45 -5.20
C THR A 94 6.00 17.89 -3.89
N VAL A 95 7.27 18.26 -3.94
CA VAL A 95 7.97 18.90 -2.82
C VAL A 95 7.55 20.37 -2.76
N THR A 96 6.84 20.74 -1.69
CA THR A 96 6.29 22.11 -1.56
C THR A 96 7.19 23.03 -0.77
N LYS A 97 8.13 22.48 0.05
CA LYS A 97 9.03 23.28 0.87
C LYS A 97 10.29 22.51 1.24
N VAL A 98 11.42 23.20 1.18
CA VAL A 98 12.73 22.72 1.66
C VAL A 98 13.29 23.73 2.65
N PRO A 99 13.00 23.63 3.97
CA PRO A 99 13.34 24.67 4.95
C PRO A 99 14.82 25.06 4.99
N GLY A 100 15.72 24.10 4.81
CA GLY A 100 17.17 24.32 4.81
C GLY A 100 17.72 24.95 3.55
N SER A 101 16.94 25.03 2.45
CA SER A 101 17.37 25.59 1.16
C SER A 101 16.15 26.05 0.34
N PRO A 102 15.50 27.13 0.78
CA PRO A 102 14.32 27.66 0.07
C PRO A 102 14.67 28.04 -1.37
N GLY A 103 13.75 27.74 -2.30
CA GLY A 103 13.92 28.01 -3.72
C GLY A 103 14.92 27.11 -4.45
N CYS A 104 15.37 26.04 -3.83
CA CYS A 104 16.24 25.06 -4.50
C CYS A 104 15.47 24.27 -5.58
N LYS A 105 16.20 23.59 -6.47
CA LYS A 105 15.61 22.81 -7.59
C LYS A 105 14.64 21.69 -7.13
N LEU A 106 14.68 21.29 -5.88
CA LEU A 106 13.79 20.27 -5.34
C LEU A 106 12.39 20.85 -5.07
N GLU A 107 12.30 22.12 -4.65
CA GLU A 107 11.00 22.79 -4.47
C GLU A 107 10.25 22.92 -5.79
N GLY A 108 8.98 22.57 -5.79
CA GLY A 108 8.11 22.53 -6.97
C GLY A 108 8.29 21.27 -7.81
N SER A 109 9.30 20.44 -7.56
CA SER A 109 9.49 19.19 -8.31
C SER A 109 8.60 18.07 -7.78
N ARG A 110 8.09 17.23 -8.67
CA ARG A 110 7.35 16.00 -8.35
C ARG A 110 8.35 14.85 -8.16
N ALA A 111 9.00 14.82 -6.99
CA ALA A 111 10.16 13.97 -6.72
C ALA A 111 9.85 12.72 -5.85
N ALA A 112 8.66 12.62 -5.24
CA ALA A 112 8.22 11.44 -4.52
C ALA A 112 7.14 10.70 -5.33
N LEU A 113 7.21 9.37 -5.38
CA LEU A 113 6.17 8.57 -6.05
C LEU A 113 4.88 8.62 -5.24
N ALA A 114 3.81 9.10 -5.86
CA ALA A 114 2.47 9.12 -5.31
C ALA A 114 1.64 7.96 -5.86
N PHE A 115 0.73 7.44 -5.03
CA PHE A 115 -0.21 6.39 -5.41
C PHE A 115 -1.63 6.95 -5.46
N HIS A 116 -2.40 6.53 -6.45
CA HIS A 116 -3.85 6.74 -6.41
C HIS A 116 -4.46 5.84 -5.34
N VAL A 117 -5.37 6.43 -4.57
CA VAL A 117 -6.02 5.78 -3.43
C VAL A 117 -7.52 5.73 -3.66
N ARG A 118 -8.14 4.62 -3.29
CA ARG A 118 -9.59 4.49 -3.10
C ARG A 118 -9.86 3.84 -1.75
N GLU A 119 -10.88 4.30 -1.07
CA GLU A 119 -11.34 3.73 0.18
C GLU A 119 -12.79 3.31 0.00
N MET A 120 -13.07 2.01 0.11
CA MET A 120 -14.40 1.42 -0.04
C MET A 120 -14.56 0.19 0.83
N HIS A 121 -15.76 -0.01 1.36
CA HIS A 121 -16.14 -1.20 2.15
C HIS A 121 -15.16 -1.53 3.29
N GLY A 122 -14.62 -0.49 3.94
CA GLY A 122 -13.68 -0.64 5.04
C GLY A 122 -12.25 -1.03 4.64
N ALA A 123 -11.93 -1.01 3.35
CA ALA A 123 -10.59 -1.30 2.83
C ALA A 123 -9.99 -0.12 2.05
N ILE A 124 -8.67 -0.01 2.10
CA ILE A 124 -7.89 0.93 1.31
C ILE A 124 -7.29 0.18 0.13
N PHE A 125 -7.47 0.76 -1.06
CA PHE A 125 -6.96 0.25 -2.33
C PHE A 125 -5.93 1.23 -2.89
N LEU A 126 -4.83 0.69 -3.41
CA LEU A 126 -3.80 1.45 -4.13
C LEU A 126 -3.67 0.95 -5.56
N TYR A 127 -3.47 1.89 -6.48
CA TYR A 127 -3.12 1.58 -7.85
C TYR A 127 -1.61 1.36 -7.97
N ASN A 128 -1.22 0.13 -8.36
CA ASN A 128 0.19 -0.26 -8.48
C ASN A 128 0.79 0.23 -9.80
N SER A 129 1.49 1.35 -9.77
CA SER A 129 2.26 1.89 -10.90
C SER A 129 3.71 2.17 -10.49
N ASP A 130 4.65 2.06 -11.44
CA ASP A 130 6.07 2.43 -11.23
C ASP A 130 6.35 3.90 -11.57
N LYS A 131 5.38 4.57 -12.14
CA LYS A 131 5.48 5.96 -12.60
C LYS A 131 4.36 6.79 -12.00
N HIS A 132 4.56 8.09 -11.94
CA HIS A 132 3.44 9.00 -11.72
C HIS A 132 2.40 8.80 -12.83
N VAL A 133 1.17 8.61 -12.42
CA VAL A 133 0.00 8.55 -13.30
C VAL A 133 -0.89 9.71 -12.90
N ASP A 134 -1.27 10.54 -13.86
CA ASP A 134 -2.14 11.67 -13.55
C ASP A 134 -3.57 11.20 -13.30
N GLU A 135 -4.00 10.15 -14.01
CA GLU A 135 -5.30 9.52 -13.82
C GLU A 135 -5.14 8.01 -13.74
N ALA A 136 -5.64 7.40 -12.69
CA ALA A 136 -5.77 5.95 -12.60
C ALA A 136 -7.01 5.48 -13.37
N PRO A 137 -7.01 4.26 -13.93
CA PRO A 137 -8.21 3.65 -14.48
C PRO A 137 -9.35 3.65 -13.48
N GLU A 138 -10.57 3.60 -14.00
CA GLU A 138 -11.76 3.48 -13.17
C GLU A 138 -11.63 2.32 -12.19
N PHE A 139 -11.94 2.60 -10.93
CA PHE A 139 -11.97 1.60 -9.87
C PHE A 139 -13.39 1.08 -9.74
N SER A 140 -13.57 -0.22 -9.98
CA SER A 140 -14.83 -0.91 -9.77
C SER A 140 -14.63 -2.17 -8.93
N LEU A 141 -15.60 -2.48 -8.12
CA LEU A 141 -15.71 -3.73 -7.37
C LEU A 141 -16.87 -4.55 -7.94
N PRO A 142 -16.90 -5.88 -7.70
CA PRO A 142 -18.04 -6.71 -8.02
C PRO A 142 -19.33 -6.13 -7.46
N GLU A 143 -20.43 -6.27 -8.20
CA GLU A 143 -21.73 -5.70 -7.83
C GLU A 143 -22.21 -6.20 -6.46
N GLU A 144 -21.92 -7.45 -6.14
CA GLU A 144 -22.25 -8.10 -4.88
C GLU A 144 -21.68 -7.36 -3.65
N LEU A 145 -20.56 -6.67 -3.80
CA LEU A 145 -19.98 -5.86 -2.72
C LEU A 145 -20.72 -4.53 -2.50
N SER A 146 -21.51 -4.09 -3.47
CA SER A 146 -22.25 -2.81 -3.43
C SER A 146 -23.76 -2.99 -3.35
N SER A 147 -24.29 -4.17 -3.68
CA SER A 147 -25.71 -4.46 -3.70
C SER A 147 -26.29 -4.59 -2.29
N PRO A 148 -27.45 -3.98 -2.01
CA PRO A 148 -28.13 -4.13 -0.73
C PRO A 148 -28.69 -5.55 -0.49
N GLU A 149 -28.70 -6.40 -1.51
CA GLU A 149 -29.14 -7.79 -1.41
C GLU A 149 -28.11 -8.69 -0.73
N TYR A 150 -26.86 -8.21 -0.60
CA TYR A 150 -25.74 -8.95 0.01
C TYR A 150 -25.27 -8.26 1.30
N SER A 151 -24.97 -9.06 2.29
CA SER A 151 -24.29 -8.59 3.50
C SER A 151 -22.79 -8.76 3.34
N ASN A 152 -22.03 -7.66 3.42
CA ASN A 152 -20.60 -7.66 3.26
C ASN A 152 -19.91 -7.31 4.58
N PHE A 153 -18.81 -7.96 4.87
CA PHE A 153 -17.91 -7.62 5.96
C PHE A 153 -16.46 -7.85 5.55
N LEU A 154 -15.57 -7.02 6.05
CA LEU A 154 -14.13 -7.15 5.81
C LEU A 154 -13.54 -8.13 6.84
N CYS A 155 -12.93 -9.22 6.34
CA CYS A 155 -12.05 -10.06 7.14
C CYS A 155 -10.61 -9.67 6.87
N TYR A 156 -9.85 -9.46 7.95
CA TYR A 156 -8.43 -9.17 7.87
C TYR A 156 -7.67 -10.02 8.89
N ALA A 157 -6.57 -10.60 8.45
CA ALA A 157 -5.62 -11.28 9.32
C ALA A 157 -4.19 -11.01 8.85
N GLU A 158 -3.29 -10.81 9.80
CA GLU A 158 -1.86 -10.70 9.53
C GLU A 158 -1.16 -12.00 9.91
N TRP A 159 -0.53 -12.62 8.92
CA TRP A 159 0.20 -13.86 9.11
C TRP A 159 1.71 -13.60 9.00
N ARG A 160 2.47 -14.12 9.94
CA ARG A 160 3.94 -14.06 9.93
C ARG A 160 4.52 -15.13 9.01
N SER A 161 4.12 -15.13 7.75
CA SER A 161 4.58 -16.07 6.73
C SER A 161 4.68 -15.37 5.38
N ASP A 162 5.38 -15.99 4.43
CA ASP A 162 5.35 -15.55 3.05
C ASP A 162 3.93 -15.76 2.49
N TYR A 163 3.39 -14.76 1.80
CA TYR A 163 2.02 -14.79 1.27
C TYR A 163 1.77 -15.95 0.29
N ARG A 164 2.82 -16.47 -0.35
CA ARG A 164 2.72 -17.63 -1.25
C ARG A 164 2.19 -18.86 -0.53
N TYR A 165 2.64 -19.11 0.71
CA TYR A 165 2.10 -20.21 1.50
C TYR A 165 0.62 -20.02 1.85
N ALA A 166 0.21 -18.77 2.09
CA ALA A 166 -1.20 -18.48 2.31
C ALA A 166 -2.02 -18.73 1.04
N LEU A 167 -1.53 -18.31 -0.13
CA LEU A 167 -2.20 -18.57 -1.40
C LEU A 167 -2.26 -20.06 -1.72
N ASP A 168 -1.16 -20.80 -1.58
CA ASP A 168 -1.12 -22.25 -1.79
C ASP A 168 -2.16 -22.95 -0.92
N ASN A 169 -2.26 -22.56 0.36
CA ASN A 169 -3.23 -23.12 1.29
C ASN A 169 -4.69 -22.80 0.90
N VAL A 170 -4.96 -21.54 0.49
CA VAL A 170 -6.32 -21.13 0.10
C VAL A 170 -6.75 -21.76 -1.22
N MET A 171 -5.81 -21.96 -2.15
CA MET A 171 -6.09 -22.55 -3.46
C MET A 171 -6.14 -24.08 -3.45
N ASP A 172 -5.79 -24.72 -2.34
CA ASP A 172 -5.91 -26.16 -2.16
C ASP A 172 -7.20 -26.51 -1.38
N PRO A 173 -8.31 -26.88 -2.07
CA PRO A 173 -9.54 -27.25 -1.38
C PRO A 173 -9.46 -28.62 -0.69
N MET A 174 -8.48 -29.47 -1.06
CA MET A 174 -8.40 -30.84 -0.57
C MET A 174 -7.91 -30.94 0.87
N HIS A 175 -7.05 -30.01 1.33
CA HIS A 175 -6.56 -30.05 2.72
C HIS A 175 -7.70 -29.87 3.72
N GLY A 176 -8.76 -29.16 3.35
CA GLY A 176 -9.90 -28.89 4.23
C GLY A 176 -10.58 -30.16 4.73
N THR A 177 -10.72 -31.17 3.88
CA THR A 177 -11.35 -32.46 4.25
C THR A 177 -10.50 -33.29 5.19
N PHE A 178 -9.19 -33.13 5.19
CA PHE A 178 -8.26 -33.91 6.01
C PHE A 178 -7.76 -33.12 7.22
N LEU A 179 -7.26 -31.91 7.00
CA LEU A 179 -6.62 -31.11 8.03
C LEU A 179 -7.64 -30.43 8.95
N HIS A 180 -8.76 -29.98 8.38
CA HIS A 180 -9.84 -29.30 9.13
C HIS A 180 -11.01 -30.19 9.53
N LYS A 181 -10.81 -31.50 9.49
CA LYS A 181 -11.84 -32.52 9.77
C LYS A 181 -12.59 -32.36 11.12
N GLN A 182 -11.96 -31.68 12.09
CA GLN A 182 -12.57 -31.44 13.40
C GLN A 182 -12.95 -29.98 13.65
N SER A 183 -12.65 -29.07 12.73
CA SER A 183 -12.80 -27.64 12.96
C SER A 183 -13.68 -26.92 11.92
N HIS A 184 -14.08 -27.59 10.85
CA HIS A 184 -14.88 -27.00 9.77
C HIS A 184 -16.02 -27.92 9.31
N SER A 185 -17.18 -27.30 9.00
CA SER A 185 -18.36 -27.96 8.44
C SER A 185 -18.11 -28.60 7.05
N MET A 186 -17.01 -28.26 6.37
CA MET A 186 -16.60 -28.90 5.12
C MET A 186 -16.16 -30.36 5.26
N ALA A 187 -16.05 -30.85 6.51
CA ALA A 187 -15.71 -32.25 6.79
C ALA A 187 -16.90 -33.22 6.67
N GLU A 188 -18.13 -32.72 6.53
CA GLU A 188 -19.36 -33.52 6.53
C GLU A 188 -20.03 -33.60 5.13
N GLY A 189 -19.33 -33.19 4.07
CA GLY A 189 -19.83 -33.23 2.70
C GLY A 189 -19.40 -34.46 1.92
#